data_f59da4a09f469ec5b203cf8a9f4695b6
#
_entry.id   f59da4a09f469ec5b203cf8a9f4695b6
#
_cell.length_a   1.000
_cell.length_b   1.000
_cell.length_c   1.000
_cell.angle_alpha   90.00
_cell.angle_beta   90.00
_cell.angle_gamma   90.00
#
_symmetry.space_group_name_H-M   'P 1'
#
loop_
_entity.id
_entity.type
_entity.pdbx_description
1 polymer ?
#
loop_
_entity_poly.entity_id
_entity_poly.type
_entity_poly.pdbx_seq_one_letter_code
_entity_poly.pdbx_strand_id
1 'polypeptide(L)'
;MNTNKSDNESRLLIQNQYFLNETSLAQYIEWDALARVSFVNCNFEKVHLLGKVFGSCSFQNCTFNHFNARKAKFSSCHFEDCKITNSDMTRAEFYDTHFKKCEFLGVDLAASDFDRCKLKSTRFFKSNLNLILVEDVKVWKSTEWVEIKDFSSFEKHLDE
;
A
#
# COMPACT_ATOMS: atom_id res chain seq x y z
N MET A 1 31.47 -27.78 2.16
CA MET A 1 31.44 -26.56 2.97
C MET A 1 30.30 -25.71 2.45
N ASN A 2 29.15 -25.84 3.09
CA ASN A 2 27.96 -25.03 2.75
C ASN A 2 28.05 -23.73 3.51
N THR A 3 28.33 -22.64 2.83
CA THR A 3 28.14 -21.31 3.38
C THR A 3 26.71 -20.88 3.10
N ASN A 4 25.79 -21.14 4.03
CA ASN A 4 24.54 -20.44 4.12
C ASN A 4 24.86 -18.97 4.42
N LYS A 5 25.00 -18.14 3.39
CA LYS A 5 24.84 -16.71 3.53
C LYS A 5 23.36 -16.48 3.80
N SER A 6 23.00 -16.31 5.05
CA SER A 6 21.74 -15.70 5.43
C SER A 6 21.76 -14.28 4.89
N ASP A 7 20.91 -14.03 3.86
CA ASP A 7 20.64 -12.70 3.34
C ASP A 7 19.91 -11.86 4.40
N ASN A 8 20.61 -11.54 5.46
CA ASN A 8 20.17 -10.59 6.48
C ASN A 8 20.60 -9.18 6.02
N GLU A 9 20.20 -8.83 4.78
CA GLU A 9 20.29 -7.44 4.36
C GLU A 9 19.36 -6.62 5.26
N SER A 10 19.95 -5.79 6.08
CA SER A 10 19.27 -4.96 7.07
C SER A 10 18.24 -4.07 6.39
N ARG A 11 16.99 -4.19 6.80
CA ARG A 11 15.92 -3.30 6.38
C ARG A 11 16.19 -1.89 6.96
N LEU A 12 16.14 -0.86 6.12
CA LEU A 12 16.26 0.51 6.58
C LEU A 12 14.99 0.88 7.40
N LEU A 13 15.20 1.38 8.61
CA LEU A 13 14.12 1.84 9.48
C LEU A 13 14.09 3.36 9.55
N ILE A 14 12.95 3.94 9.18
CA ILE A 14 12.67 5.37 9.23
C ILE A 14 11.50 5.60 10.19
N GLN A 15 11.71 6.41 11.21
CA GLN A 15 10.71 6.64 12.26
C GLN A 15 10.43 8.11 12.50
N ASN A 16 9.17 8.40 12.84
CA ASN A 16 8.73 9.71 13.33
C ASN A 16 9.11 10.87 12.38
N GLN A 17 9.04 10.63 11.07
CA GLN A 17 9.38 11.61 10.06
C GLN A 17 8.12 12.23 9.43
N TYR A 18 8.26 13.48 9.07
CA TYR A 18 7.29 14.20 8.28
C TYR A 18 7.88 14.46 6.89
N PHE A 19 7.26 13.86 5.89
CA PHE A 19 7.63 14.03 4.49
C PHE A 19 6.68 15.03 3.84
N LEU A 20 7.18 16.19 3.48
CA LEU A 20 6.45 17.21 2.73
C LEU A 20 6.99 17.26 1.32
N ASN A 21 6.13 16.97 0.33
CA ASN A 21 6.43 16.85 -1.11
C ASN A 21 7.46 15.73 -1.45
N GLU A 22 7.77 15.58 -2.74
CA GLU A 22 8.68 14.54 -3.23
C GLU A 22 10.13 14.70 -2.78
N THR A 23 10.57 15.93 -2.58
CA THR A 23 11.98 16.23 -2.27
C THR A 23 12.44 15.60 -0.96
N SER A 24 11.57 15.57 0.04
CA SER A 24 11.91 15.02 1.36
C SER A 24 12.10 13.50 1.35
N LEU A 25 11.48 12.79 0.41
CA LEU A 25 11.61 11.34 0.25
C LEU A 25 12.68 10.94 -0.78
N ALA A 26 13.08 11.86 -1.66
CA ALA A 26 13.95 11.58 -2.80
C ALA A 26 15.29 10.93 -2.39
N GLN A 27 15.83 11.27 -1.23
CA GLN A 27 17.08 10.70 -0.71
C GLN A 27 17.03 9.18 -0.48
N TYR A 28 15.83 8.59 -0.38
CA TYR A 28 15.63 7.16 -0.17
C TYR A 28 15.25 6.41 -1.44
N ILE A 29 15.03 7.13 -2.55
CA ILE A 29 14.60 6.55 -3.81
C ILE A 29 15.82 6.40 -4.71
N GLU A 30 16.10 5.17 -5.11
CA GLU A 30 17.14 4.83 -6.06
C GLU A 30 16.51 4.24 -7.34
N TRP A 31 16.89 4.75 -8.51
CA TRP A 31 16.39 4.24 -9.80
C TRP A 31 14.86 4.12 -9.86
N ASP A 32 14.15 5.16 -9.39
CA ASP A 32 12.69 5.18 -9.29
C ASP A 32 12.07 4.10 -8.36
N ALA A 33 12.89 3.48 -7.53
CA ALA A 33 12.46 2.43 -6.62
C ALA A 33 12.87 2.68 -5.17
N LEU A 34 12.05 2.17 -4.27
CA LEU A 34 12.30 2.09 -2.85
C LEU A 34 12.13 0.64 -2.41
N ALA A 35 13.15 0.04 -1.84
CA ALA A 35 13.07 -1.36 -1.44
C ALA A 35 13.56 -1.59 -0.01
N ARG A 36 12.86 -2.51 0.69
CA ARG A 36 13.23 -2.96 2.05
C ARG A 36 13.33 -1.83 3.07
N VAL A 37 12.43 -0.85 2.99
CA VAL A 37 12.33 0.24 3.95
C VAL A 37 11.11 0.02 4.85
N SER A 38 11.28 0.24 6.13
CA SER A 38 10.21 0.29 7.12
C SER A 38 9.99 1.72 7.58
N PHE A 39 8.77 2.21 7.40
CA PHE A 39 8.33 3.49 7.91
C PHE A 39 7.43 3.26 9.12
N VAL A 40 7.74 3.90 10.23
CA VAL A 40 6.96 3.81 11.47
C VAL A 40 6.62 5.20 11.97
N ASN A 41 5.34 5.45 12.25
CA ASN A 41 4.85 6.75 12.71
C ASN A 41 5.23 7.90 11.76
N CYS A 42 5.19 7.67 10.45
CA CYS A 42 5.56 8.66 9.46
C CYS A 42 4.33 9.34 8.85
N ASN A 43 4.48 10.58 8.47
CA ASN A 43 3.45 11.36 7.81
C ASN A 43 3.92 11.78 6.42
N PHE A 44 3.11 11.49 5.41
CA PHE A 44 3.37 11.81 4.00
C PHE A 44 2.33 12.84 3.53
N GLU A 45 2.73 14.10 3.44
CA GLU A 45 1.87 15.20 3.02
C GLU A 45 2.28 15.69 1.63
N LYS A 46 1.36 15.65 0.66
CA LYS A 46 1.58 16.11 -0.71
C LYS A 46 2.79 15.48 -1.40
N VAL A 47 3.12 14.24 -1.06
CA VAL A 47 4.23 13.49 -1.67
C VAL A 47 3.79 12.93 -3.01
N HIS A 48 4.60 13.13 -4.04
CA HIS A 48 4.33 12.69 -5.40
C HIS A 48 5.27 11.54 -5.79
N LEU A 49 4.69 10.39 -6.05
CA LEU A 49 5.41 9.15 -6.36
C LEU A 49 4.89 8.50 -7.66
N LEU A 50 4.58 9.33 -8.64
CA LEU A 50 4.08 8.89 -9.94
C LEU A 50 4.99 7.81 -10.55
N GLY A 51 4.45 6.62 -10.76
CA GLY A 51 5.14 5.49 -11.40
C GLY A 51 6.29 4.89 -10.59
N LYS A 52 6.50 5.30 -9.33
CA LYS A 52 7.57 4.75 -8.49
C LYS A 52 7.26 3.30 -8.06
N VAL A 53 8.32 2.54 -7.79
CA VAL A 53 8.22 1.13 -7.38
C VAL A 53 8.60 0.99 -5.91
N PHE A 54 7.74 0.29 -5.16
CA PHE A 54 7.97 -0.06 -3.76
C PHE A 54 8.05 -1.58 -3.64
N GLY A 55 9.22 -2.08 -3.25
CA GLY A 55 9.47 -3.49 -3.07
C GLY A 55 9.71 -3.87 -1.61
N SER A 56 8.93 -4.78 -1.05
CA SER A 56 9.09 -5.26 0.33
C SER A 56 9.15 -4.13 1.38
N CYS A 57 8.44 -3.04 1.15
CA CYS A 57 8.36 -1.93 2.11
C CYS A 57 7.25 -2.19 3.14
N SER A 58 7.41 -1.63 4.33
CA SER A 58 6.37 -1.65 5.35
C SER A 58 6.07 -0.25 5.87
N PHE A 59 4.80 -0.02 6.12
CA PHE A 59 4.28 1.24 6.65
C PHE A 59 3.43 0.91 7.88
N GLN A 60 3.85 1.35 9.05
CA GLN A 60 3.14 1.11 10.30
C GLN A 60 2.76 2.43 10.96
N ASN A 61 1.50 2.59 11.28
CA ASN A 61 0.96 3.81 11.88
C ASN A 61 1.35 5.08 11.08
N CYS A 62 1.21 4.99 9.75
CA CYS A 62 1.55 6.07 8.84
C CYS A 62 0.30 6.77 8.30
N THR A 63 0.44 8.06 8.01
CA THR A 63 -0.61 8.84 7.36
C THR A 63 -0.14 9.34 5.99
N PHE A 64 -1.05 9.30 5.02
CA PHE A 64 -0.83 9.76 3.65
C PHE A 64 -1.96 10.73 3.31
N ASN A 65 -1.64 12.00 3.10
CA ASN A 65 -2.63 13.01 2.77
C ASN A 65 -2.24 13.77 1.51
N HIS A 66 -3.18 13.92 0.58
CA HIS A 66 -2.90 14.46 -0.76
C HIS A 66 -1.70 13.77 -1.44
N PHE A 67 -1.59 12.47 -1.22
CA PHE A 67 -0.53 11.64 -1.74
C PHE A 67 -0.83 11.26 -3.20
N ASN A 68 0.12 11.45 -4.10
CA ASN A 68 -0.03 11.07 -5.50
C ASN A 68 0.86 9.86 -5.82
N ALA A 69 0.23 8.69 -5.88
CA ALA A 69 0.86 7.43 -6.25
C ALA A 69 0.27 6.85 -7.54
N ARG A 70 -0.14 7.71 -8.48
CA ARG A 70 -0.62 7.26 -9.79
C ARG A 70 0.41 6.36 -10.46
N LYS A 71 -0.05 5.20 -10.96
CA LYS A 71 0.80 4.20 -11.63
C LYS A 71 1.96 3.70 -10.76
N ALA A 72 1.98 3.98 -9.46
CA ALA A 72 2.98 3.40 -8.57
C ALA A 72 2.74 1.90 -8.41
N LYS A 73 3.82 1.16 -8.15
CA LYS A 73 3.77 -0.29 -7.94
C LYS A 73 4.20 -0.63 -6.54
N PHE A 74 3.36 -1.37 -5.83
CA PHE A 74 3.63 -1.86 -4.50
C PHE A 74 3.71 -3.39 -4.55
N SER A 75 4.90 -3.95 -4.40
CA SER A 75 5.13 -5.39 -4.43
C SER A 75 5.60 -5.90 -3.09
N SER A 76 4.92 -6.90 -2.53
CA SER A 76 5.21 -7.50 -1.22
C SER A 76 5.27 -6.46 -0.09
N CYS A 77 4.45 -5.43 -0.18
CA CYS A 77 4.38 -4.36 0.79
C CYS A 77 3.37 -4.66 1.91
N HIS A 78 3.57 -4.03 3.06
CA HIS A 78 2.69 -4.16 4.22
C HIS A 78 2.29 -2.79 4.73
N PHE A 79 0.99 -2.58 4.86
CA PHE A 79 0.41 -1.40 5.47
C PHE A 79 -0.37 -1.83 6.71
N GLU A 80 0.00 -1.34 7.88
CA GLU A 80 -0.68 -1.63 9.15
C GLU A 80 -0.99 -0.34 9.89
N ASP A 81 -2.24 -0.22 10.36
CA ASP A 81 -2.74 0.96 11.08
C ASP A 81 -2.49 2.27 10.29
N CYS A 82 -2.66 2.23 8.95
CA CYS A 82 -2.41 3.37 8.08
C CYS A 82 -3.70 4.08 7.67
N LYS A 83 -3.59 5.39 7.48
CA LYS A 83 -4.67 6.22 6.97
C LYS A 83 -4.25 6.94 5.70
N ILE A 84 -4.98 6.71 4.61
CA ILE A 84 -4.77 7.33 3.30
C ILE A 84 -5.97 8.22 3.01
N THR A 85 -5.74 9.52 2.81
CA THR A 85 -6.82 10.49 2.63
C THR A 85 -6.59 11.39 1.43
N ASN A 86 -7.67 11.72 0.71
CA ASN A 86 -7.66 12.72 -0.37
C ASN A 86 -6.53 12.51 -1.38
N SER A 87 -6.26 11.25 -1.73
CA SER A 87 -5.07 10.84 -2.48
C SER A 87 -5.43 10.27 -3.85
N ASP A 88 -4.53 10.41 -4.81
CA ASP A 88 -4.66 9.85 -6.15
C ASP A 88 -3.75 8.62 -6.30
N MET A 89 -4.36 7.46 -6.39
CA MET A 89 -3.72 6.17 -6.61
C MET A 89 -4.25 5.49 -7.89
N THR A 90 -4.75 6.30 -8.83
CA THR A 90 -5.27 5.78 -10.10
C THR A 90 -4.23 4.94 -10.84
N ARG A 91 -4.64 3.77 -11.32
CA ARG A 91 -3.76 2.80 -11.98
C ARG A 91 -2.57 2.35 -11.15
N ALA A 92 -2.64 2.46 -9.81
CA ALA A 92 -1.64 1.85 -8.94
C ALA A 92 -1.77 0.32 -8.98
N GLU A 93 -0.65 -0.37 -8.90
CA GLU A 93 -0.58 -1.82 -8.88
C GLU A 93 -0.17 -2.30 -7.49
N PHE A 94 -0.98 -3.16 -6.88
CA PHE A 94 -0.70 -3.78 -5.59
C PHE A 94 -0.57 -5.29 -5.81
N TYR A 95 0.65 -5.80 -5.70
CA TYR A 95 0.97 -7.21 -5.87
C TYR A 95 1.46 -7.80 -4.56
N ASP A 96 0.86 -8.90 -4.12
CA ASP A 96 1.19 -9.56 -2.83
C ASP A 96 1.28 -8.56 -1.66
N THR A 97 0.45 -7.54 -1.70
CA THR A 97 0.47 -6.45 -0.71
C THR A 97 -0.64 -6.65 0.32
N HIS A 98 -0.28 -6.43 1.59
CA HIS A 98 -1.17 -6.66 2.71
C HIS A 98 -1.57 -5.34 3.37
N PHE A 99 -2.87 -5.18 3.58
CA PHE A 99 -3.47 -4.06 4.29
C PHE A 99 -4.15 -4.56 5.56
N LYS A 100 -3.74 -4.06 6.71
CA LYS A 100 -4.32 -4.42 8.00
C LYS A 100 -4.70 -3.16 8.77
N LYS A 101 -5.97 -3.05 9.15
CA LYS A 101 -6.52 -1.88 9.86
C LYS A 101 -6.23 -0.56 9.12
N CYS A 102 -6.36 -0.56 7.81
CA CYS A 102 -6.13 0.62 7.00
C CYS A 102 -7.45 1.32 6.64
N GLU A 103 -7.38 2.62 6.47
CA GLU A 103 -8.52 3.43 6.03
C GLU A 103 -8.15 4.23 4.79
N PHE A 104 -8.92 4.03 3.72
CA PHE A 104 -8.88 4.82 2.49
C PHE A 104 -10.10 5.75 2.50
N LEU A 105 -9.88 7.05 2.68
CA LEU A 105 -10.94 8.05 2.74
C LEU A 105 -10.81 9.07 1.61
N GLY A 106 -11.74 9.07 0.67
CA GLY A 106 -11.73 9.98 -0.46
C GLY A 106 -10.52 9.75 -1.39
N VAL A 107 -10.12 8.49 -1.58
CA VAL A 107 -8.99 8.10 -2.43
C VAL A 107 -9.49 7.71 -3.81
N ASP A 108 -8.83 8.19 -4.84
CA ASP A 108 -9.08 7.74 -6.20
C ASP A 108 -8.20 6.52 -6.52
N LEU A 109 -8.84 5.36 -6.65
CA LEU A 109 -8.23 4.08 -6.98
C LEU A 109 -8.70 3.58 -8.37
N ALA A 110 -9.28 4.45 -9.19
CA ALA A 110 -9.80 4.03 -10.49
C ALA A 110 -8.75 3.30 -11.33
N ALA A 111 -9.16 2.19 -11.91
CA ALA A 111 -8.33 1.31 -12.73
C ALA A 111 -7.05 0.80 -12.04
N SER A 112 -7.02 0.79 -10.70
CA SER A 112 -5.94 0.14 -9.95
C SER A 112 -6.11 -1.38 -9.97
N ASP A 113 -5.01 -2.08 -9.68
CA ASP A 113 -4.96 -3.53 -9.70
C ASP A 113 -4.59 -4.07 -8.32
N PHE A 114 -5.37 -5.02 -7.82
CA PHE A 114 -5.13 -5.75 -6.57
C PHE A 114 -4.95 -7.22 -6.89
N ASP A 115 -3.69 -7.66 -6.99
CA ASP A 115 -3.32 -9.05 -7.24
C ASP A 115 -2.69 -9.68 -6.00
N ARG A 116 -3.22 -10.83 -5.57
CA ARG A 116 -2.80 -11.59 -4.36
C ARG A 116 -2.76 -10.77 -3.07
N CYS A 117 -3.55 -9.73 -3.00
CA CYS A 117 -3.61 -8.86 -1.83
C CYS A 117 -4.39 -9.50 -0.68
N LYS A 118 -4.07 -9.08 0.53
CA LYS A 118 -4.81 -9.45 1.74
C LYS A 118 -5.32 -8.21 2.46
N LEU A 119 -6.61 -8.20 2.75
CA LEU A 119 -7.29 -7.10 3.44
C LEU A 119 -7.84 -7.59 4.77
N LYS A 120 -7.42 -6.99 5.88
CA LYS A 120 -7.95 -7.28 7.21
C LYS A 120 -8.34 -5.99 7.91
N SER A 121 -9.62 -5.85 8.26
CA SER A 121 -10.15 -4.62 8.90
C SER A 121 -9.81 -3.36 8.13
N THR A 122 -9.82 -3.42 6.80
CA THR A 122 -9.48 -2.31 5.90
C THR A 122 -10.75 -1.78 5.26
N ARG A 123 -10.90 -0.47 5.19
CA ARG A 123 -12.09 0.22 4.73
C ARG A 123 -11.78 1.20 3.60
N PHE A 124 -12.71 1.29 2.65
CA PHE A 124 -12.65 2.22 1.52
C PHE A 124 -13.88 3.14 1.58
N PHE A 125 -13.76 4.26 2.27
CA PHE A 125 -14.88 5.16 2.49
C PHE A 125 -14.81 6.35 1.52
N LYS A 126 -15.89 6.60 0.78
CA LYS A 126 -15.97 7.67 -0.24
C LYS A 126 -14.83 7.62 -1.26
N SER A 127 -14.29 6.42 -1.51
CA SER A 127 -13.20 6.21 -2.47
C SER A 127 -13.76 5.77 -3.83
N ASN A 128 -13.07 6.17 -4.89
CA ASN A 128 -13.42 5.78 -6.25
C ASN A 128 -12.75 4.44 -6.60
N LEU A 129 -13.54 3.40 -6.76
CA LEU A 129 -13.11 2.05 -7.09
C LEU A 129 -13.50 1.62 -8.53
N ASN A 130 -13.83 2.57 -9.39
CA ASN A 130 -14.24 2.28 -10.74
C ASN A 130 -13.15 1.55 -11.53
N LEU A 131 -13.53 0.47 -12.21
CA LEU A 131 -12.63 -0.31 -13.07
C LEU A 131 -11.41 -0.92 -12.35
N ILE A 132 -11.45 -1.11 -11.04
CA ILE A 132 -10.39 -1.85 -10.37
C ILE A 132 -10.36 -3.29 -10.86
N LEU A 133 -9.16 -3.86 -10.94
CA LEU A 133 -8.96 -5.28 -11.17
C LEU A 133 -8.71 -5.97 -9.82
N VAL A 134 -9.28 -7.15 -9.66
CA VAL A 134 -9.19 -7.93 -8.44
C VAL A 134 -8.86 -9.37 -8.81
N GLU A 135 -7.68 -9.86 -8.43
CA GLU A 135 -7.23 -11.22 -8.69
C GLU A 135 -6.64 -11.83 -7.42
N ASP A 136 -7.11 -13.00 -7.03
CA ASP A 136 -6.66 -13.76 -5.85
C ASP A 136 -6.62 -12.95 -4.53
N VAL A 137 -7.49 -11.97 -4.39
CA VAL A 137 -7.58 -11.14 -3.19
C VAL A 137 -8.26 -11.92 -2.07
N LYS A 138 -7.75 -11.80 -0.85
CA LYS A 138 -8.34 -12.39 0.34
C LYS A 138 -8.76 -11.31 1.35
N VAL A 139 -9.98 -11.41 1.84
CA VAL A 139 -10.52 -10.52 2.88
C VAL A 139 -10.74 -11.33 4.16
N TRP A 140 -10.31 -10.80 5.28
CA TRP A 140 -10.56 -11.41 6.59
C TRP A 140 -12.01 -11.17 7.04
N LYS A 141 -12.75 -12.23 7.24
CA LYS A 141 -14.14 -12.22 7.73
C LYS A 141 -14.25 -12.98 9.05
N SER A 142 -14.53 -12.26 10.10
CA SER A 142 -14.74 -12.81 11.44
C SER A 142 -13.63 -13.77 11.92
N THR A 143 -13.50 -14.95 11.34
CA THR A 143 -12.60 -16.02 11.76
C THR A 143 -11.75 -16.63 10.65
N GLU A 144 -11.98 -16.26 9.38
CA GLU A 144 -11.32 -16.89 8.24
C GLU A 144 -11.00 -15.92 7.11
N TRP A 145 -10.12 -16.33 6.21
CA TRP A 145 -9.85 -15.64 4.96
C TRP A 145 -10.81 -16.09 3.87
N VAL A 146 -11.53 -15.15 3.28
CA VAL A 146 -12.42 -15.37 2.15
C VAL A 146 -11.76 -14.87 0.89
N GLU A 147 -11.71 -15.71 -0.14
CA GLU A 147 -11.17 -15.36 -1.45
C GLU A 147 -12.20 -14.56 -2.26
N ILE A 148 -11.76 -13.46 -2.81
CA ILE A 148 -12.55 -12.55 -3.65
C ILE A 148 -12.09 -12.73 -5.10
N LYS A 149 -13.01 -13.12 -5.97
CA LYS A 149 -12.71 -13.48 -7.37
C LYS A 149 -13.02 -12.37 -8.37
N ASP A 150 -13.81 -11.39 -7.97
CA ASP A 150 -14.28 -10.34 -8.85
C ASP A 150 -14.64 -9.06 -8.07
N PHE A 151 -14.78 -7.96 -8.79
CA PHE A 151 -15.13 -6.67 -8.17
C PHE A 151 -16.48 -6.69 -7.46
N SER A 152 -17.48 -7.36 -8.00
CA SER A 152 -18.81 -7.42 -7.37
C SER A 152 -18.77 -8.10 -6.00
N SER A 153 -17.96 -9.14 -5.87
CA SER A 153 -17.68 -9.79 -4.58
C SER A 153 -16.85 -8.90 -3.66
N PHE A 154 -15.90 -8.17 -4.20
CA PHE A 154 -15.09 -7.21 -3.46
C PHE A 154 -15.95 -6.09 -2.85
N GLU A 155 -16.81 -5.46 -3.65
CA GLU A 155 -17.70 -4.38 -3.23
C GLU A 155 -18.59 -4.78 -2.04
N LYS A 156 -19.16 -5.97 -2.06
CA LYS A 156 -19.99 -6.50 -0.96
C LYS A 156 -19.24 -6.62 0.37
N HIS A 157 -17.93 -6.71 0.34
CA HIS A 157 -17.09 -6.87 1.51
C HIS A 157 -16.50 -5.55 2.03
N LEU A 158 -16.73 -4.44 1.34
CA LEU A 158 -16.27 -3.12 1.76
C LEU A 158 -17.22 -2.44 2.76
N ASP A 159 -18.49 -2.84 2.78
CA ASP A 159 -19.55 -2.23 3.57
C ASP A 159 -19.77 -2.90 4.94
N GLU A 160 -18.99 -3.93 5.27
CA GLU A 160 -19.02 -4.64 6.54
C GLU A 160 -17.76 -4.30 7.37
#